data_223da5e36104ec03b33513d7078a66db
#
_entry.id   223da5e36104ec03b33513d7078a66db
#
_cell.length_a   1.000
_cell.length_b   1.000
_cell.length_c   1.000
_cell.angle_alpha   90.00
_cell.angle_beta   90.00
_cell.angle_gamma   90.00
#
_symmetry.space_group_name_H-M   'P 1'
#
loop_
_entity.id
_entity.type
_entity.pdbx_description
1 polymer ?
#
loop_
_entity_poly.entity_id
_entity_poly.type
_entity_poly.pdbx_seq_one_letter_code
_entity_poly.pdbx_strand_id
1 'polypeptide(L)'
;MVTVLLIVVTACSGEKKKTLLEVAPAFSLMGLDSVEYTLAGYEGEIIMLHFWADWCAHCRQEFPELQAAYDSLKGQGFNLVSINSGQTRDIAEGIRKTFDLSFPILMDPDKKVTEEYGVKGLPTSYFVDSDQRVLKRHIGWLKKSDIYETFSRIKSTYN
;
A
#
# COMPACT_ATOMS: atom_id res chain seq x y z
N MET A 1 -26.94 4.16 -64.07
CA MET A 1 -25.72 4.30 -63.24
C MET A 1 -26.19 4.50 -61.80
N VAL A 2 -26.08 3.47 -60.97
CA VAL A 2 -26.47 3.54 -59.57
C VAL A 2 -25.17 3.63 -58.77
N THR A 3 -24.95 4.78 -58.13
CA THR A 3 -23.77 5.04 -57.30
C THR A 3 -24.02 4.47 -55.90
N VAL A 4 -23.35 3.37 -55.55
CA VAL A 4 -23.40 2.79 -54.23
C VAL A 4 -22.46 3.57 -53.30
N LEU A 5 -23.02 4.30 -52.35
CA LEU A 5 -22.29 5.01 -51.31
C LEU A 5 -21.87 4.03 -50.20
N LEU A 6 -20.60 3.70 -50.18
CA LEU A 6 -20.02 2.84 -49.10
C LEU A 6 -19.83 3.69 -47.85
N ILE A 7 -20.68 3.45 -46.83
CA ILE A 7 -20.51 4.04 -45.48
C ILE A 7 -19.49 3.21 -44.75
N VAL A 8 -18.27 3.76 -44.59
CA VAL A 8 -17.24 3.19 -43.72
C VAL A 8 -17.56 3.59 -42.28
N VAL A 9 -18.09 2.66 -41.50
CA VAL A 9 -18.26 2.83 -40.06
C VAL A 9 -16.90 2.56 -39.40
N THR A 10 -16.16 3.61 -39.08
CA THR A 10 -14.98 3.53 -38.20
C THR A 10 -15.43 3.26 -36.78
N ALA A 11 -15.36 2.00 -36.36
CA ALA A 11 -15.51 1.61 -34.97
C ALA A 11 -14.29 2.13 -34.19
N CYS A 12 -14.47 3.22 -33.44
CA CYS A 12 -13.54 3.60 -32.37
C CYS A 12 -13.61 2.55 -31.29
N SER A 13 -12.79 1.51 -31.38
CA SER A 13 -12.48 0.67 -30.21
C SER A 13 -11.63 1.52 -29.26
N GLY A 14 -12.26 2.03 -28.22
CA GLY A 14 -11.56 2.65 -27.10
C GLY A 14 -10.67 1.60 -26.44
N GLU A 15 -9.43 1.51 -26.88
CA GLU A 15 -8.40 0.80 -26.14
C GLU A 15 -8.28 1.48 -24.78
N LYS A 16 -8.81 0.82 -23.74
CA LYS A 16 -8.45 1.13 -22.36
C LYS A 16 -6.92 1.03 -22.30
N LYS A 17 -6.25 2.20 -22.24
CA LYS A 17 -4.81 2.29 -22.07
C LYS A 17 -4.48 1.49 -20.81
N LYS A 18 -4.00 0.26 -20.98
CA LYS A 18 -3.53 -0.58 -19.89
C LYS A 18 -2.28 0.12 -19.34
N THR A 19 -2.47 0.97 -18.34
CA THR A 19 -1.36 1.55 -17.61
C THR A 19 -0.56 0.37 -17.06
N LEU A 20 0.67 0.21 -17.55
CA LEU A 20 1.60 -0.77 -16.99
C LEU A 20 1.82 -0.36 -15.54
N LEU A 21 1.21 -1.09 -14.63
CA LEU A 21 1.41 -0.88 -13.20
C LEU A 21 2.87 -1.23 -12.89
N GLU A 22 3.53 -0.34 -12.15
CA GLU A 22 4.90 -0.53 -11.73
C GLU A 22 4.96 -1.69 -10.73
N VAL A 23 5.95 -2.59 -10.90
CA VAL A 23 6.21 -3.65 -9.92
C VAL A 23 6.75 -2.99 -8.65
N ALA A 24 6.18 -3.34 -7.51
CA ALA A 24 6.62 -2.82 -6.22
C ALA A 24 8.06 -3.25 -5.94
N PRO A 25 8.94 -2.35 -5.47
CA PRO A 25 10.30 -2.71 -5.09
C PRO A 25 10.30 -3.83 -4.06
N ALA A 26 11.13 -4.87 -4.29
CA ALA A 26 11.28 -5.94 -3.33
C ALA A 26 11.96 -5.44 -2.05
N PHE A 27 11.56 -5.96 -0.91
CA PHE A 27 12.20 -5.68 0.37
C PHE A 27 12.38 -6.95 1.19
N SER A 28 13.34 -6.91 2.11
CA SER A 28 13.50 -7.83 3.23
C SER A 28 13.85 -6.99 4.46
N LEU A 29 12.95 -6.94 5.42
CA LEU A 29 13.07 -6.14 6.64
C LEU A 29 12.72 -6.95 7.88
N MET A 30 13.41 -6.67 8.96
CA MET A 30 13.14 -7.27 10.27
C MET A 30 11.98 -6.55 10.97
N GLY A 31 10.98 -7.31 11.40
CA GLY A 31 9.88 -6.82 12.22
C GLY A 31 10.27 -6.57 13.69
N LEU A 32 9.42 -5.84 14.42
CA LEU A 32 9.56 -5.69 15.89
C LEU A 32 9.40 -7.02 16.63
N ASP A 33 8.73 -7.99 16.06
CA ASP A 33 8.58 -9.35 16.56
C ASP A 33 9.80 -10.26 16.30
N SER A 34 10.86 -9.71 15.68
CA SER A 34 12.07 -10.41 15.28
C SER A 34 11.86 -11.46 14.17
N VAL A 35 10.78 -11.32 13.41
CA VAL A 35 10.53 -12.09 12.19
C VAL A 35 11.00 -11.28 10.99
N GLU A 36 11.59 -11.96 9.99
CA GLU A 36 11.93 -11.35 8.71
C GLU A 36 10.70 -11.35 7.79
N TYR A 37 10.40 -10.19 7.23
CA TYR A 37 9.30 -9.98 6.30
C TYR A 37 9.82 -9.58 4.93
N THR A 38 9.30 -10.20 3.90
CA THR A 38 9.63 -9.87 2.50
C THR A 38 8.37 -9.53 1.72
N LEU A 39 8.49 -8.74 0.66
CA LEU A 39 7.36 -8.50 -0.24
C LEU A 39 6.82 -9.80 -0.82
N ALA A 40 7.70 -10.72 -1.22
CA ALA A 40 7.31 -12.04 -1.76
C ALA A 40 6.48 -12.89 -0.78
N GLY A 41 6.64 -12.68 0.53
CA GLY A 41 5.84 -13.38 1.54
C GLY A 41 4.35 -13.02 1.52
N TYR A 42 3.96 -11.99 0.77
CA TYR A 42 2.58 -11.53 0.60
C TYR A 42 2.03 -11.78 -0.81
N GLU A 43 2.70 -12.63 -1.61
CA GLU A 43 2.19 -13.00 -2.93
C GLU A 43 0.80 -13.61 -2.84
N GLY A 44 -0.10 -13.21 -3.72
CA GLY A 44 -1.50 -13.62 -3.70
C GLY A 44 -2.42 -12.79 -2.79
N GLU A 45 -1.87 -11.83 -2.05
CA GLU A 45 -2.63 -10.96 -1.15
C GLU A 45 -2.54 -9.48 -1.54
N ILE A 46 -3.55 -8.70 -1.12
CA ILE A 46 -3.50 -7.24 -1.25
C ILE A 46 -2.83 -6.69 0.00
N ILE A 47 -1.77 -5.91 -0.18
CA ILE A 47 -1.08 -5.28 0.94
C ILE A 47 -1.13 -3.75 0.88
N MET A 48 -1.21 -3.13 2.04
CA MET A 48 -0.98 -1.71 2.24
C MET A 48 0.36 -1.55 2.97
N LEU A 49 1.36 -1.01 2.26
CA LEU A 49 2.64 -0.62 2.86
C LEU A 49 2.51 0.83 3.36
N HIS A 50 2.77 1.06 4.64
CA HIS A 50 2.62 2.37 5.27
C HIS A 50 3.94 2.84 5.86
N PHE A 51 4.53 3.90 5.28
CA PHE A 51 5.79 4.50 5.71
C PHE A 51 5.54 5.63 6.71
N TRP A 52 6.25 5.58 7.85
CA TRP A 52 6.05 6.50 8.95
C TRP A 52 7.31 6.73 9.80
N ALA A 53 7.27 7.76 10.66
CA ALA A 53 8.23 7.98 11.73
C ALA A 53 7.53 8.61 12.95
N ASP A 54 8.14 8.54 14.14
CA ASP A 54 7.53 9.04 15.39
C ASP A 54 7.39 10.56 15.44
N TRP A 55 8.34 11.29 14.85
CA TRP A 55 8.30 12.75 14.75
C TRP A 55 7.23 13.28 13.78
N CYS A 56 6.61 12.40 12.98
CA CYS A 56 5.57 12.77 12.03
C CYS A 56 4.21 12.87 12.74
N ALA A 57 3.75 14.08 12.99
CA ALA A 57 2.50 14.32 13.71
C ALA A 57 1.28 13.69 13.03
N HIS A 58 1.19 13.77 11.68
CA HIS A 58 0.09 13.16 10.91
C HIS A 58 0.13 11.63 10.97
N CYS A 59 1.33 11.02 11.02
CA CYS A 59 1.46 9.58 11.18
C CYS A 59 0.87 9.12 12.52
N ARG A 60 1.15 9.86 13.59
CA ARG A 60 0.62 9.56 14.93
C ARG A 60 -0.90 9.68 15.00
N GLN A 61 -1.48 10.66 14.32
CA GLN A 61 -2.94 10.86 14.23
C GLN A 61 -3.63 9.75 13.44
N GLU A 62 -2.93 9.12 12.50
CA GLU A 62 -3.46 8.08 11.62
C GLU A 62 -3.48 6.68 12.26
N PHE A 63 -2.62 6.39 13.24
CA PHE A 63 -2.52 5.05 13.80
C PHE A 63 -3.84 4.43 14.30
N PRO A 64 -4.74 5.15 14.98
CA PRO A 64 -6.05 4.59 15.35
C PRO A 64 -6.90 4.16 14.14
N GLU A 65 -6.85 4.92 13.04
CA GLU A 65 -7.57 4.61 11.81
C GLU A 65 -6.97 3.37 11.11
N LEU A 66 -5.63 3.26 11.10
CA LEU A 66 -4.91 2.11 10.57
C LEU A 66 -5.23 0.86 11.38
N GLN A 67 -5.19 0.94 12.71
CA GLN A 67 -5.50 -0.20 13.58
C GLN A 67 -6.94 -0.67 13.38
N ALA A 68 -7.90 0.26 13.35
CA ALA A 68 -9.29 -0.06 13.11
C ALA A 68 -9.55 -0.67 11.71
N ALA A 69 -8.81 -0.22 10.68
CA ALA A 69 -8.87 -0.83 9.35
C ALA A 69 -8.29 -2.24 9.35
N TYR A 70 -7.11 -2.42 9.95
CA TYR A 70 -6.46 -3.71 10.08
C TYR A 70 -7.34 -4.73 10.78
N ASP A 71 -7.90 -4.41 11.96
CA ASP A 71 -8.76 -5.30 12.72
C ASP A 71 -9.99 -5.75 11.94
N SER A 72 -10.51 -4.88 11.11
CA SER A 72 -11.71 -5.19 10.33
C SER A 72 -11.43 -5.96 9.05
N LEU A 73 -10.25 -5.80 8.45
CA LEU A 73 -9.91 -6.34 7.12
C LEU A 73 -8.96 -7.54 7.17
N LYS A 74 -8.22 -7.74 8.28
CA LYS A 74 -7.36 -8.91 8.45
C LYS A 74 -8.17 -10.21 8.29
N GLY A 75 -7.63 -11.17 7.57
CA GLY A 75 -8.32 -12.41 7.23
C GLY A 75 -9.29 -12.32 6.04
N GLN A 76 -9.41 -11.15 5.39
CA GLN A 76 -10.20 -10.98 4.18
C GLN A 76 -9.34 -10.87 2.90
N GLY A 77 -8.07 -11.26 2.96
CA GLY A 77 -7.09 -11.10 1.88
C GLY A 77 -6.45 -9.70 1.84
N PHE A 78 -6.49 -8.98 2.97
CA PHE A 78 -5.85 -7.68 3.15
C PHE A 78 -4.80 -7.76 4.25
N ASN A 79 -3.62 -7.22 3.97
CA ASN A 79 -2.55 -7.02 4.94
C ASN A 79 -2.17 -5.54 5.03
N LEU A 80 -1.94 -5.09 6.26
CA LEU A 80 -1.33 -3.80 6.54
C LEU A 80 0.05 -4.06 7.13
N VAL A 81 1.08 -3.53 6.47
CA VAL A 81 2.48 -3.64 6.87
C VAL A 81 3.03 -2.23 7.03
N SER A 82 3.43 -1.87 8.22
CA SER A 82 3.98 -0.55 8.47
C SER A 82 5.51 -0.58 8.49
N ILE A 83 6.15 0.41 7.89
CA ILE A 83 7.61 0.53 7.77
C ILE A 83 8.05 1.78 8.50
N ASN A 84 8.79 1.59 9.60
CA ASN A 84 9.38 2.69 10.36
C ASN A 84 10.67 3.15 9.68
N SER A 85 10.67 4.40 9.24
CA SER A 85 11.73 4.99 8.41
C SER A 85 12.77 5.70 9.25
N GLY A 86 14.00 5.17 9.26
CA GLY A 86 15.18 5.84 9.78
C GLY A 86 15.24 6.00 11.29
N GLN A 87 14.67 5.07 12.07
CA GLN A 87 14.63 5.16 13.52
C GLN A 87 15.08 3.86 14.20
N THR A 88 15.30 3.94 15.50
CA THR A 88 15.69 2.79 16.32
C THR A 88 14.47 1.94 16.69
N ARG A 89 14.72 0.68 17.03
CA ARG A 89 13.70 -0.27 17.51
C ARG A 89 12.96 0.27 18.74
N ASP A 90 13.65 0.89 19.68
CA ASP A 90 13.05 1.38 20.93
C ASP A 90 12.01 2.47 20.68
N ILE A 91 12.27 3.36 19.72
CA ILE A 91 11.31 4.40 19.30
C ILE A 91 10.07 3.75 18.70
N ALA A 92 10.24 2.85 17.75
CA ALA A 92 9.13 2.16 17.09
C ALA A 92 8.31 1.32 18.08
N GLU A 93 8.96 0.65 19.01
CA GLU A 93 8.33 -0.12 20.08
C GLU A 93 7.52 0.78 21.05
N GLY A 94 8.04 1.98 21.35
CA GLY A 94 7.31 2.99 22.13
C GLY A 94 6.02 3.41 21.45
N ILE A 95 6.04 3.64 20.14
CA ILE A 95 4.85 3.96 19.33
C ILE A 95 3.88 2.77 19.31
N ARG A 96 4.37 1.56 19.05
CA ARG A 96 3.55 0.35 19.05
C ARG A 96 2.74 0.21 20.36
N LYS A 97 3.40 0.41 21.51
CA LYS A 97 2.76 0.33 22.84
C LYS A 97 1.79 1.49 23.08
N THR A 98 2.17 2.71 22.69
CA THR A 98 1.35 3.91 22.94
C THR A 98 0.00 3.84 22.21
N PHE A 99 -0.03 3.28 20.99
CA PHE A 99 -1.21 3.20 20.14
C PHE A 99 -1.84 1.81 20.08
N ASP A 100 -1.32 0.84 20.85
CA ASP A 100 -1.77 -0.56 20.91
C ASP A 100 -1.84 -1.18 19.48
N LEU A 101 -0.75 -1.01 18.72
CA LEU A 101 -0.69 -1.46 17.33
C LEU A 101 -0.41 -2.96 17.25
N SER A 102 -1.25 -3.69 16.52
CA SER A 102 -1.15 -5.14 16.34
C SER A 102 -0.74 -5.59 14.94
N PHE A 103 -0.73 -4.70 13.96
CA PHE A 103 -0.20 -4.98 12.63
C PHE A 103 1.35 -5.02 12.63
N PRO A 104 1.97 -5.71 11.67
CA PRO A 104 3.44 -5.77 11.54
C PRO A 104 4.08 -4.40 11.41
N ILE A 105 5.12 -4.15 12.20
CA ILE A 105 5.97 -2.96 12.12
C ILE A 105 7.38 -3.40 11.76
N LEU A 106 7.82 -3.02 10.57
CA LEU A 106 9.13 -3.36 10.02
C LEU A 106 10.11 -2.20 10.20
N MET A 107 11.36 -2.53 10.41
CA MET A 107 12.43 -1.57 10.66
C MET A 107 13.24 -1.30 9.40
N ASP A 108 13.29 -0.03 8.98
CA ASP A 108 14.11 0.47 7.87
C ASP A 108 15.06 1.57 8.40
N PRO A 109 16.06 1.21 9.25
CA PRO A 109 16.87 2.18 9.99
C PRO A 109 17.75 3.04 9.09
N ASP A 110 18.23 2.52 7.99
CA ASP A 110 19.05 3.20 6.99
C ASP A 110 18.22 3.86 5.87
N LYS A 111 16.89 3.75 5.90
CA LYS A 111 15.93 4.29 4.92
C LYS A 111 16.07 3.72 3.51
N LYS A 112 16.72 2.61 3.34
CA LYS A 112 16.97 2.01 2.03
C LYS A 112 15.66 1.68 1.30
N VAL A 113 14.74 0.99 1.96
CA VAL A 113 13.44 0.64 1.39
C VAL A 113 12.59 1.90 1.19
N THR A 114 12.62 2.84 2.15
CA THR A 114 11.97 4.15 2.03
C THR A 114 12.41 4.90 0.77
N GLU A 115 13.71 4.88 0.45
CA GLU A 115 14.27 5.52 -0.74
C GLU A 115 13.93 4.77 -2.03
N GLU A 116 14.00 3.44 -2.03
CA GLU A 116 13.62 2.59 -3.17
C GLU A 116 12.16 2.78 -3.58
N TYR A 117 11.26 2.97 -2.61
CA TYR A 117 9.86 3.33 -2.84
C TYR A 117 9.67 4.81 -3.22
N GLY A 118 10.73 5.60 -3.27
CA GLY A 118 10.67 7.02 -3.64
C GLY A 118 9.85 7.88 -2.66
N VAL A 119 9.80 7.50 -1.37
CA VAL A 119 9.07 8.23 -0.33
C VAL A 119 9.77 9.56 -0.05
N LYS A 120 9.09 10.68 -0.33
CA LYS A 120 9.62 12.05 -0.14
C LYS A 120 9.01 12.78 1.06
N GLY A 121 7.96 12.22 1.64
CA GLY A 121 7.26 12.80 2.81
C GLY A 121 6.47 11.73 3.54
N LEU A 122 6.18 11.96 4.80
CA LEU A 122 5.45 11.03 5.67
C LEU A 122 4.13 11.66 6.14
N PRO A 123 3.09 10.86 6.33
CA PRO A 123 3.00 9.46 5.94
C PRO A 123 2.88 9.28 4.43
N THR A 124 3.34 8.15 3.91
CA THR A 124 3.07 7.71 2.54
C THR A 124 2.65 6.25 2.56
N SER A 125 1.59 5.94 1.81
CA SER A 125 1.05 4.58 1.72
C SER A 125 1.01 4.09 0.28
N TYR A 126 1.33 2.81 0.08
CA TYR A 126 1.22 2.12 -1.19
C TYR A 126 0.23 0.98 -1.06
N PHE A 127 -0.71 0.89 -1.99
CA PHE A 127 -1.55 -0.29 -2.15
C PHE A 127 -0.97 -1.15 -3.27
N VAL A 128 -0.67 -2.38 -2.96
CA VAL A 128 -0.03 -3.36 -3.85
C VAL A 128 -0.97 -4.53 -4.00
N ASP A 129 -1.14 -5.02 -5.22
CA ASP A 129 -2.02 -6.15 -5.53
C ASP A 129 -1.35 -7.51 -5.30
N SER A 130 -2.11 -8.58 -5.56
CA SER A 130 -1.67 -9.97 -5.46
C SER A 130 -0.52 -10.33 -6.40
N ASP A 131 -0.32 -9.56 -7.47
CA ASP A 131 0.78 -9.73 -8.43
C ASP A 131 1.98 -8.82 -8.11
N GLN A 132 2.00 -8.23 -6.91
CA GLN A 132 3.04 -7.31 -6.43
C GLN A 132 3.19 -6.05 -7.29
N ARG A 133 2.07 -5.52 -7.81
CA ARG A 133 2.05 -4.28 -8.59
C ARG A 133 1.47 -3.15 -7.77
N VAL A 134 2.10 -1.98 -7.87
CA VAL A 134 1.60 -0.76 -7.23
C VAL A 134 0.34 -0.29 -7.93
N LEU A 135 -0.79 -0.30 -7.22
CA LEU A 135 -2.08 0.15 -7.73
C LEU A 135 -2.37 1.60 -7.37
N LYS A 136 -1.93 2.02 -6.18
CA LYS A 136 -2.16 3.37 -5.67
C LYS A 136 -1.03 3.77 -4.74
N ARG A 137 -0.56 4.99 -4.89
CA ARG A 137 0.25 5.72 -3.92
C ARG A 137 -0.59 6.83 -3.32
N HIS A 138 -0.57 6.94 -2.01
CA HIS A 138 -1.19 8.04 -1.28
C HIS A 138 -0.15 8.74 -0.40
N ILE A 139 -0.09 10.07 -0.46
CA ILE A 139 0.78 10.89 0.39
C ILE A 139 -0.12 11.65 1.34
N GLY A 140 0.16 11.54 2.61
CA GLY A 140 -0.62 12.16 3.67
C GLY A 140 -1.53 11.17 4.41
N TRP A 141 -2.31 11.69 5.33
CA TRP A 141 -3.19 10.93 6.20
C TRP A 141 -4.32 10.22 5.45
N LEU A 142 -4.59 8.95 5.78
CA LEU A 142 -5.73 8.15 5.33
C LEU A 142 -6.69 7.91 6.49
N LYS A 143 -7.98 8.05 6.23
CA LYS A 143 -9.02 7.59 7.15
C LYS A 143 -9.30 6.10 6.91
N LYS A 144 -9.86 5.44 7.92
CA LYS A 144 -10.34 4.06 7.80
C LYS A 144 -11.23 3.88 6.56
N SER A 145 -12.15 4.82 6.28
CA SER A 145 -13.03 4.80 5.12
C SER A 145 -12.28 4.73 3.78
N ASP A 146 -11.17 5.49 3.66
CA ASP A 146 -10.38 5.56 2.43
C ASP A 146 -9.65 4.25 2.16
N ILE A 147 -9.20 3.58 3.24
CA ILE A 147 -8.57 2.26 3.19
C ILE A 147 -9.59 1.22 2.73
N TYR A 148 -10.79 1.22 3.31
CA TYR A 148 -11.88 0.31 2.93
C TYR A 148 -12.30 0.45 1.49
N GLU A 149 -12.54 1.69 1.04
CA GLU A 149 -12.93 1.97 -0.34
C GLU A 149 -11.85 1.49 -1.31
N THR A 150 -10.58 1.79 -1.00
CA THR A 150 -9.46 1.38 -1.84
C THR A 150 -9.35 -0.15 -1.92
N PHE A 151 -9.40 -0.84 -0.77
CA PHE A 151 -9.35 -2.30 -0.71
C PHE A 151 -10.53 -2.95 -1.46
N SER A 152 -11.77 -2.49 -1.23
CA SER A 152 -12.96 -3.04 -1.88
C SER A 152 -12.89 -2.90 -3.40
N ARG A 153 -12.39 -1.76 -3.90
CA ARG A 153 -12.21 -1.52 -5.33
C ARG A 153 -11.14 -2.44 -5.92
N ILE A 154 -10.02 -2.63 -5.23
CA ILE A 154 -8.98 -3.55 -5.67
C ILE A 154 -9.54 -4.97 -5.71
N LYS A 155 -10.14 -5.43 -4.63
CA LYS A 155 -10.69 -6.78 -4.52
C LYS A 155 -11.73 -7.09 -5.60
N SER A 156 -12.57 -6.12 -5.96
CA SER A 156 -13.56 -6.30 -7.03
C SER A 156 -12.97 -6.40 -8.44
N THR A 157 -11.72 -6.02 -8.63
CA THR A 157 -11.01 -6.10 -9.92
C THR A 157 -10.36 -7.48 -10.15
N TYR A 158 -10.09 -8.22 -9.05
CA TYR A 158 -9.41 -9.52 -9.07
C TYR A 158 -10.35 -10.72 -8.77
N ASN A 159 -11.63 -10.47 -8.49
CA ASN A 159 -12.69 -11.49 -8.42
C ASN A 159 -13.52 -11.52 -9.71
#